data_f7a706a37c9769d54fc41c29cf3cb068
#
_entry.id   f7a706a37c9769d54fc41c29cf3cb068
#
_cell.length_a   1.000
_cell.length_b   1.000
_cell.length_c   1.000
_cell.angle_alpha   90.00
_cell.angle_beta   90.00
_cell.angle_gamma   90.00
#
_symmetry.space_group_name_H-M   'P 1'
#
loop_
_entity.id
_entity.type
_entity.pdbx_description
1 polymer ?
#
loop_
_entity_poly.entity_id
_entity_poly.type
_entity_poly.pdbx_seq_one_letter_code
_entity_poly.pdbx_strand_id
1 'polypeptide(L)'
;MGLGFSFFLWIKFIIGVEMSKSWYVLNSYSGYENKAKEQLLERITLNGMEDFFGKIEVPSEEITEMKGGKEKTIQKKFFPGYILVEMEMNDDTWHLVKETPRVLGFIGGTKTNPRPISENEANRILNQIESGVETTSQQNIYEAGEMIRVIDGPFNDFSGVIEEVDSEKGKVKVAVMIFGRS
;
A
#
# COMPACT_ATOMS: atom_id res chain seq x y z
N MET A 1 4.07 35.00 -29.18
CA MET A 1 4.53 33.72 -29.46
C MET A 1 5.58 33.30 -28.42
N GLY A 2 5.35 32.56 -27.40
CA GLY A 2 6.37 31.86 -26.62
C GLY A 2 7.07 32.57 -25.45
N LEU A 3 6.41 33.44 -24.70
CA LEU A 3 7.02 34.09 -23.52
C LEU A 3 6.40 33.69 -22.17
N GLY A 4 5.47 32.76 -22.18
CA GLY A 4 4.79 32.32 -20.93
C GLY A 4 5.56 31.29 -20.08
N PHE A 5 6.41 30.47 -20.69
CA PHE A 5 7.09 29.37 -20.03
C PHE A 5 8.29 29.76 -19.17
N SER A 6 8.97 30.88 -19.52
CA SER A 6 10.18 31.32 -18.83
C SER A 6 9.91 32.06 -17.53
N PHE A 7 8.74 32.69 -17.38
CA PHE A 7 8.41 33.51 -16.23
C PHE A 7 8.06 32.66 -15.00
N PHE A 8 7.44 31.51 -15.18
CA PHE A 8 7.12 30.57 -14.09
C PHE A 8 8.38 29.87 -13.53
N LEU A 9 9.33 29.52 -14.40
CA LEU A 9 10.60 28.93 -13.96
C LEU A 9 11.44 29.96 -13.18
N TRP A 10 11.36 31.23 -13.55
CA TRP A 10 12.13 32.31 -12.93
C TRP A 10 11.59 32.67 -11.53
N ILE A 11 10.28 32.59 -11.34
CA ILE A 11 9.63 32.78 -10.01
C ILE A 11 9.97 31.60 -9.07
N LYS A 12 10.05 30.36 -9.54
CA LYS A 12 10.51 29.20 -8.75
C LYS A 12 11.93 29.41 -8.18
N PHE A 13 12.80 30.10 -8.93
CA PHE A 13 14.19 30.32 -8.49
C PHE A 13 14.34 31.46 -7.47
N ILE A 14 13.46 32.46 -7.49
CA ILE A 14 13.58 33.65 -6.61
C ILE A 14 12.93 33.44 -5.24
N ILE A 15 11.87 32.64 -5.13
CA ILE A 15 11.09 32.51 -3.89
C ILE A 15 11.54 31.33 -3.03
N GLY A 16 12.35 30.40 -3.57
CA GLY A 16 12.86 29.25 -2.78
C GLY A 16 11.75 28.40 -2.14
N VAL A 17 10.52 28.48 -2.65
CA VAL A 17 9.43 27.59 -2.23
C VAL A 17 9.68 26.25 -2.90
N GLU A 18 10.42 25.39 -2.25
CA GLU A 18 10.32 23.97 -2.55
C GLU A 18 8.86 23.58 -2.28
N MET A 19 8.12 23.41 -3.37
CA MET A 19 6.76 22.88 -3.31
C MET A 19 6.86 21.47 -2.79
N SER A 20 6.64 21.30 -1.49
CA SER A 20 6.79 20.00 -0.84
C SER A 20 5.61 19.13 -1.22
N LYS A 21 5.87 18.13 -2.06
CA LYS A 21 4.93 17.07 -2.31
C LYS A 21 4.73 16.26 -1.03
N SER A 22 3.51 15.90 -0.78
CA SER A 22 3.13 15.08 0.38
C SER A 22 2.39 13.84 -0.10
N TRP A 23 2.40 12.81 0.71
CA TRP A 23 1.71 11.57 0.40
C TRP A 23 0.24 11.64 0.81
N TYR A 24 -0.64 11.25 -0.11
CA TYR A 24 -2.07 11.13 0.11
C TYR A 24 -2.56 9.73 -0.26
N VAL A 25 -3.64 9.32 0.36
CA VAL A 25 -4.31 8.06 0.08
C VAL A 25 -5.58 8.34 -0.69
N LEU A 26 -5.73 7.69 -1.84
CA LEU A 26 -6.95 7.72 -2.64
C LEU A 26 -7.73 6.43 -2.43
N ASN A 27 -9.05 6.55 -2.41
CA ASN A 27 -9.96 5.43 -2.49
C ASN A 27 -10.40 5.25 -3.95
N SER A 28 -10.40 4.02 -4.41
CA SER A 28 -10.87 3.62 -5.74
C SER A 28 -11.78 2.40 -5.65
N TYR A 29 -12.44 2.05 -6.73
CA TYR A 29 -13.18 0.79 -6.78
C TYR A 29 -12.22 -0.39 -6.68
N SER A 30 -12.50 -1.31 -5.75
CA SER A 30 -11.68 -2.52 -5.57
C SER A 30 -11.62 -3.33 -6.87
N GLY A 31 -10.40 -3.73 -7.25
CA GLY A 31 -10.12 -4.41 -8.51
C GLY A 31 -9.81 -3.49 -9.69
N TYR A 32 -10.00 -2.18 -9.54
CA TYR A 32 -9.75 -1.18 -10.60
C TYR A 32 -8.61 -0.22 -10.26
N GLU A 33 -7.84 -0.49 -9.21
CA GLU A 33 -6.79 0.41 -8.72
C GLU A 33 -5.73 0.70 -9.79
N ASN A 34 -5.23 -0.33 -10.49
CA ASN A 34 -4.26 -0.16 -11.57
C ASN A 34 -4.83 0.68 -12.72
N LYS A 35 -6.10 0.43 -13.08
CA LYS A 35 -6.78 1.22 -14.10
C LYS A 35 -7.01 2.66 -13.67
N ALA A 36 -7.30 2.90 -12.40
CA ALA A 36 -7.42 4.24 -11.85
C ALA A 36 -6.06 4.96 -11.83
N LYS A 37 -4.97 4.25 -11.47
CA LYS A 37 -3.59 4.75 -11.56
C LYS A 37 -3.25 5.17 -12.99
N GLU A 38 -3.49 4.31 -13.99
CA GLU A 38 -3.26 4.60 -15.40
C GLU A 38 -4.02 5.84 -15.87
N GLN A 39 -5.31 5.93 -15.55
CA GLN A 39 -6.13 7.08 -15.93
C GLN A 39 -5.70 8.37 -15.22
N LEU A 40 -5.25 8.27 -13.97
CA LEU A 40 -4.71 9.42 -13.26
C LEU A 40 -3.42 9.91 -13.91
N LEU A 41 -2.49 9.02 -14.25
CA LEU A 41 -1.26 9.35 -14.96
C LEU A 41 -1.53 9.99 -16.32
N GLU A 42 -2.45 9.43 -17.11
CA GLU A 42 -2.85 9.98 -18.42
C GLU A 42 -3.41 11.40 -18.26
N ARG A 43 -4.27 11.64 -17.28
CA ARG A 43 -4.84 12.99 -17.03
C ARG A 43 -3.79 13.99 -16.56
N ILE A 44 -2.83 13.57 -15.74
CA ILE A 44 -1.71 14.42 -15.30
C ILE A 44 -0.94 14.89 -16.52
N THR A 45 -0.58 13.98 -17.43
CA THR A 45 0.16 14.29 -18.65
C THR A 45 -0.67 15.18 -19.60
N LEU A 46 -1.94 14.87 -19.81
CA LEU A 46 -2.81 15.66 -20.69
C LEU A 46 -3.01 17.10 -20.21
N ASN A 47 -2.97 17.33 -18.90
CA ASN A 47 -3.12 18.66 -18.32
C ASN A 47 -1.77 19.36 -18.04
N GLY A 48 -0.63 18.71 -18.33
CA GLY A 48 0.71 19.29 -18.11
C GLY A 48 1.01 19.54 -16.64
N MET A 49 0.54 18.64 -15.75
CA MET A 49 0.66 18.79 -14.30
C MET A 49 1.70 17.85 -13.67
N GLU A 50 2.62 17.30 -14.46
CA GLU A 50 3.64 16.34 -14.00
C GLU A 50 4.51 16.92 -12.87
N ASP A 51 4.77 18.21 -12.90
CA ASP A 51 5.56 18.90 -11.87
C ASP A 51 4.94 18.84 -10.48
N PHE A 52 3.60 18.75 -10.39
CA PHE A 52 2.86 18.72 -9.13
C PHE A 52 2.69 17.31 -8.56
N PHE A 53 2.94 16.28 -9.35
CA PHE A 53 2.82 14.90 -8.95
C PHE A 53 4.19 14.24 -8.84
N GLY A 54 4.31 13.30 -7.93
CA GLY A 54 5.46 12.42 -7.76
C GLY A 54 5.08 10.98 -8.05
N LYS A 55 5.43 10.08 -7.15
CA LYS A 55 5.13 8.66 -7.28
C LYS A 55 3.65 8.37 -7.05
N ILE A 56 3.10 7.45 -7.84
CA ILE A 56 1.74 6.92 -7.67
C ILE A 56 1.85 5.41 -7.59
N GLU A 57 1.47 4.83 -6.46
CA GLU A 57 1.63 3.41 -6.21
C GLU A 57 0.34 2.74 -5.74
N VAL A 58 0.13 1.51 -6.21
CA VAL A 58 -0.95 0.64 -5.75
C VAL A 58 -0.35 -0.37 -4.79
N PRO A 59 -0.75 -0.40 -3.52
CA PRO A 59 -0.21 -1.33 -2.53
C PRO A 59 -0.59 -2.77 -2.89
N SER A 60 0.28 -3.48 -3.60
CA SER A 60 0.06 -4.87 -4.02
C SER A 60 1.35 -5.67 -3.88
N GLU A 61 1.22 -6.93 -3.53
CA GLU A 61 2.28 -7.91 -3.46
C GLU A 61 2.14 -8.90 -4.61
N GLU A 62 3.25 -9.25 -5.22
CA GLU A 62 3.30 -10.36 -6.17
C GLU A 62 3.60 -11.66 -5.41
N ILE A 63 2.62 -12.54 -5.34
CA ILE A 63 2.80 -13.86 -4.73
C ILE A 63 2.87 -14.89 -5.83
N THR A 64 3.89 -15.73 -5.78
CA THR A 64 3.97 -16.90 -6.65
C THR A 64 3.31 -18.08 -5.97
N GLU A 65 2.15 -18.50 -6.48
CA GLU A 65 1.45 -19.71 -6.02
C GLU A 65 1.67 -20.87 -6.98
N MET A 66 1.96 -22.03 -6.42
CA MET A 66 2.00 -23.29 -7.17
C MET A 66 0.58 -23.85 -7.32
N LYS A 67 0.00 -23.74 -8.50
CA LYS A 67 -1.31 -24.31 -8.79
C LYS A 67 -1.22 -25.34 -9.92
N GLY A 68 -1.47 -26.61 -9.58
CA GLY A 68 -1.43 -27.69 -10.57
C GLY A 68 -0.04 -27.97 -11.16
N GLY A 69 1.05 -27.78 -10.40
CA GLY A 69 2.43 -27.98 -10.84
C GLY A 69 2.99 -26.88 -11.76
N LYS A 70 2.28 -25.76 -11.88
CA LYS A 70 2.75 -24.57 -12.58
C LYS A 70 2.83 -23.39 -11.62
N GLU A 71 3.93 -22.65 -11.68
CA GLU A 71 4.06 -21.39 -10.99
C GLU A 71 3.13 -20.36 -11.63
N LYS A 72 2.28 -19.75 -10.81
CA LYS A 72 1.42 -18.64 -11.22
C LYS A 72 1.66 -17.46 -10.29
N THR A 73 2.18 -16.38 -10.84
CA THR A 73 2.30 -15.12 -10.12
C THR A 73 0.93 -14.47 -10.01
N ILE A 74 0.48 -14.22 -8.79
CA ILE A 74 -0.79 -13.56 -8.49
C ILE A 74 -0.47 -12.27 -7.73
N GLN A 75 -1.05 -11.15 -8.17
CA GLN A 75 -0.97 -9.92 -7.41
C GLN A 75 -1.99 -9.95 -6.27
N LYS A 76 -1.51 -10.07 -5.06
CA LYS A 76 -2.32 -9.92 -3.85
C LYS A 76 -2.22 -8.49 -3.35
N LYS A 77 -3.35 -7.81 -3.23
CA LYS A 77 -3.40 -6.43 -2.77
C LYS A 77 -3.46 -6.41 -1.25
N PHE A 78 -2.53 -5.70 -0.61
CA PHE A 78 -2.55 -5.49 0.84
C PHE A 78 -3.76 -4.65 1.27
N PHE A 79 -4.04 -3.61 0.48
CA PHE A 79 -5.13 -2.69 0.73
C PHE A 79 -5.95 -2.54 -0.55
N PRO A 80 -6.95 -3.43 -0.79
CA PRO A 80 -7.80 -3.33 -1.97
C PRO A 80 -8.61 -2.04 -1.96
N GLY A 81 -8.63 -1.34 -3.10
CA GLY A 81 -9.33 -0.07 -3.24
C GLY A 81 -8.50 1.17 -2.85
N TYR A 82 -7.22 1.01 -2.52
CA TYR A 82 -6.36 2.13 -2.14
C TYR A 82 -5.26 2.39 -3.16
N ILE A 83 -4.93 3.66 -3.36
CA ILE A 83 -3.82 4.14 -4.18
C ILE A 83 -3.06 5.19 -3.38
N LEU A 84 -1.75 5.09 -3.33
CA LEU A 84 -0.87 6.10 -2.76
C LEU A 84 -0.48 7.08 -3.85
N VAL A 85 -0.58 8.37 -3.59
CA VAL A 85 -0.15 9.43 -4.48
C VAL A 85 0.69 10.45 -3.75
N GLU A 86 1.87 10.72 -4.30
CA GLU A 86 2.71 11.84 -3.87
C GLU A 86 2.38 13.05 -4.74
N MET A 87 1.89 14.11 -4.12
CA MET A 87 1.47 15.28 -4.86
C MET A 87 1.53 16.55 -4.02
N GLU A 88 1.61 17.67 -4.70
CA GLU A 88 1.32 18.97 -4.11
C GLU A 88 -0.20 19.21 -4.11
N MET A 89 -0.75 19.51 -2.96
CA MET A 89 -2.18 19.75 -2.81
C MET A 89 -2.51 21.20 -3.13
N ASN A 90 -3.24 21.41 -4.20
CA ASN A 90 -3.87 22.67 -4.57
C ASN A 90 -5.23 22.38 -5.22
N ASP A 91 -5.99 23.42 -5.55
CA ASP A 91 -7.33 23.25 -6.10
C ASP A 91 -7.32 22.50 -7.44
N ASP A 92 -6.35 22.79 -8.31
CA ASP A 92 -6.25 22.16 -9.63
C ASP A 92 -5.89 20.68 -9.53
N THR A 93 -4.91 20.33 -8.71
CA THR A 93 -4.51 18.94 -8.47
C THR A 93 -5.60 18.14 -7.75
N TRP A 94 -6.30 18.78 -6.80
CA TRP A 94 -7.45 18.17 -6.12
C TRP A 94 -8.57 17.85 -7.10
N HIS A 95 -8.93 18.80 -7.97
CA HIS A 95 -9.95 18.60 -9.00
C HIS A 95 -9.56 17.51 -9.99
N LEU A 96 -8.31 17.50 -10.46
CA LEU A 96 -7.82 16.50 -11.40
C LEU A 96 -7.96 15.09 -10.83
N VAL A 97 -7.55 14.89 -9.58
CA VAL A 97 -7.69 13.59 -8.90
C VAL A 97 -9.15 13.22 -8.71
N LYS A 98 -9.97 14.17 -8.25
CA LYS A 98 -11.38 13.93 -7.94
C LYS A 98 -12.20 13.57 -9.18
N GLU A 99 -11.87 14.15 -10.32
CA GLU A 99 -12.54 13.90 -11.59
C GLU A 99 -11.97 12.68 -12.34
N THR A 100 -10.92 12.04 -11.82
CA THR A 100 -10.37 10.84 -12.43
C THR A 100 -11.33 9.68 -12.30
N PRO A 101 -11.70 9.02 -13.41
CA PRO A 101 -12.62 7.88 -13.37
C PRO A 101 -12.12 6.78 -12.45
N ARG A 102 -13.02 6.15 -11.72
CA ARG A 102 -12.78 5.09 -10.73
C ARG A 102 -12.10 5.53 -9.44
N VAL A 103 -11.69 6.78 -9.32
CA VAL A 103 -11.29 7.38 -8.04
C VAL A 103 -12.54 7.86 -7.32
N LEU A 104 -12.74 7.41 -6.10
CA LEU A 104 -13.88 7.81 -5.24
C LEU A 104 -13.55 9.09 -4.48
N GLY A 105 -12.29 9.32 -4.18
CA GLY A 105 -11.77 10.51 -3.53
C GLY A 105 -10.60 10.23 -2.60
N PHE A 106 -10.24 11.25 -1.84
CA PHE A 106 -9.17 11.17 -0.85
C PHE A 106 -9.66 10.55 0.46
N ILE A 107 -8.75 9.86 1.15
CA ILE A 107 -8.96 9.34 2.49
C ILE A 107 -8.22 10.21 3.49
N GLY A 108 -8.85 10.47 4.62
CA GLY A 108 -8.33 11.34 5.66
C GLY A 108 -8.68 12.82 5.43
N GLY A 109 -8.87 13.54 6.52
CA GLY A 109 -9.28 14.94 6.49
C GLY A 109 -10.75 15.16 6.13
N THR A 110 -11.03 16.26 5.45
CA THR A 110 -12.36 16.61 4.94
C THR A 110 -12.44 16.43 3.43
N LYS A 111 -13.64 16.47 2.86
CA LYS A 111 -13.85 16.34 1.41
C LYS A 111 -13.11 17.39 0.59
N THR A 112 -12.91 18.58 1.14
CA THR A 112 -12.24 19.73 0.47
C THR A 112 -10.82 19.96 0.96
N ASN A 113 -10.43 19.38 2.09
CA ASN A 113 -9.09 19.50 2.66
C ASN A 113 -8.60 18.12 3.10
N PRO A 114 -8.10 17.31 2.17
CA PRO A 114 -7.52 16.02 2.48
C PRO A 114 -6.29 16.17 3.38
N ARG A 115 -6.10 15.22 4.28
CA ARG A 115 -4.94 15.22 5.18
C ARG A 115 -3.87 14.30 4.60
N PRO A 116 -2.61 14.76 4.48
CA PRO A 116 -1.51 13.90 4.07
C PRO A 116 -1.22 12.84 5.14
N ILE A 117 -0.71 11.70 4.72
CA ILE A 117 -0.08 10.73 5.61
C ILE A 117 1.39 11.13 5.84
N SER A 118 1.96 10.66 6.95
CA SER A 118 3.37 10.93 7.24
C SER A 118 4.28 10.19 6.27
N GLU A 119 5.46 10.75 5.98
CA GLU A 119 6.48 10.08 5.15
C GLU A 119 6.87 8.69 5.70
N ASN A 120 6.95 8.57 7.03
CA ASN A 120 7.25 7.29 7.67
C ASN A 120 6.18 6.23 7.39
N GLU A 121 4.91 6.62 7.35
CA GLU A 121 3.80 5.75 7.05
C GLU A 121 3.79 5.38 5.55
N ALA A 122 3.97 6.36 4.67
CA ALA A 122 4.11 6.13 3.25
C ALA A 122 5.29 5.19 2.94
N ASN A 123 6.47 5.47 3.49
CA ASN A 123 7.66 4.64 3.31
C ASN A 123 7.47 3.22 3.85
N ARG A 124 6.76 3.04 4.96
CA ARG A 124 6.44 1.70 5.47
C ARG A 124 5.59 0.92 4.50
N ILE A 125 4.57 1.55 3.89
CA ILE A 125 3.71 0.92 2.88
C ILE A 125 4.51 0.65 1.60
N LEU A 126 5.34 1.61 1.16
CA LEU A 126 6.18 1.46 -0.04
C LEU A 126 7.23 0.37 0.13
N ASN A 127 7.89 0.31 1.29
CA ASN A 127 8.84 -0.76 1.59
C ASN A 127 8.16 -2.14 1.59
N GLN A 128 6.92 -2.24 2.04
CA GLN A 128 6.14 -3.47 1.90
C GLN A 128 5.86 -3.83 0.44
N ILE A 129 5.69 -2.84 -0.44
CA ILE A 129 5.51 -3.06 -1.88
C ILE A 129 6.84 -3.48 -2.53
N GLU A 130 7.94 -2.78 -2.21
CA GLU A 130 9.27 -3.04 -2.78
C GLU A 130 9.90 -4.34 -2.25
N SER A 131 9.76 -4.58 -0.95
CA SER A 131 10.17 -5.84 -0.34
C SER A 131 9.27 -7.00 -0.72
N GLY A 132 8.29 -6.81 -1.54
CA GLY A 132 7.24 -7.69 -2.12
C GLY A 132 7.45 -9.18 -2.10
N VAL A 133 8.48 -9.63 -1.46
CA VAL A 133 8.90 -11.00 -1.34
C VAL A 133 9.39 -11.32 0.08
N GLU A 134 9.56 -10.35 0.94
CA GLU A 134 10.02 -10.59 2.30
C GLU A 134 9.08 -10.10 3.43
N THR A 135 7.78 -10.06 3.20
CA THR A 135 6.97 -10.88 4.05
C THR A 135 6.98 -12.29 3.45
N THR A 136 8.14 -12.82 3.36
CA THR A 136 8.33 -13.97 4.22
C THR A 136 7.39 -13.68 5.37
N SER A 137 6.21 -14.35 5.45
CA SER A 137 6.02 -15.04 6.72
C SER A 137 7.43 -14.96 7.34
N GLN A 138 7.67 -14.06 8.35
CA GLN A 138 8.62 -14.49 9.33
C GLN A 138 8.23 -15.95 9.43
N GLN A 139 9.04 -16.78 8.81
CA GLN A 139 9.15 -18.13 9.29
C GLN A 139 9.56 -17.81 10.72
N ASN A 140 8.56 -17.57 11.53
CA ASN A 140 8.67 -17.85 12.92
C ASN A 140 9.13 -19.27 12.83
N ILE A 141 10.45 -19.44 12.94
CA ILE A 141 11.08 -20.74 12.98
C ILE A 141 10.60 -21.26 14.31
N TYR A 142 9.37 -21.72 14.25
CA TYR A 142 8.74 -22.34 15.40
C TYR A 142 9.52 -23.62 15.63
N GLU A 143 10.05 -23.78 16.80
CA GLU A 143 10.74 -25.00 17.20
C GLU A 143 9.77 -25.90 17.99
N ALA A 144 9.89 -27.19 17.80
CA ALA A 144 9.16 -28.14 18.60
C ALA A 144 9.53 -27.96 20.10
N GLY A 145 8.53 -27.81 20.95
CA GLY A 145 8.68 -27.51 22.37
C GLY A 145 8.48 -26.02 22.72
N GLU A 146 8.34 -25.15 21.75
CA GLU A 146 8.08 -23.72 21.99
C GLU A 146 6.65 -23.51 22.51
N MET A 147 6.51 -22.63 23.50
CA MET A 147 5.21 -22.26 24.05
C MET A 147 4.63 -21.09 23.27
N ILE A 148 3.43 -21.26 22.73
CA ILE A 148 2.73 -20.24 21.97
C ILE A 148 1.36 -19.92 22.59
N ARG A 149 0.81 -18.76 22.20
CA ARG A 149 -0.56 -18.36 22.50
C ARG A 149 -1.37 -18.30 21.21
N VAL A 150 -2.52 -18.93 21.20
CA VAL A 150 -3.44 -18.88 20.05
C VAL A 150 -4.15 -17.53 20.03
N ILE A 151 -4.09 -16.80 18.92
CA ILE A 151 -4.64 -15.45 18.81
C ILE A 151 -5.95 -15.38 18.02
N ASP A 152 -6.36 -16.49 17.38
CA ASP A 152 -7.60 -16.55 16.60
C ASP A 152 -8.19 -17.97 16.59
N GLY A 153 -9.48 -18.07 16.30
CA GLY A 153 -10.22 -19.33 16.24
C GLY A 153 -10.84 -19.76 17.56
N PRO A 154 -11.39 -21.01 17.63
CA PRO A 154 -12.12 -21.50 18.80
C PRO A 154 -11.27 -21.70 20.05
N PHE A 155 -9.95 -21.66 19.91
CA PHE A 155 -8.98 -21.77 21.01
C PHE A 155 -8.25 -20.45 21.28
N ASN A 156 -8.86 -19.33 20.90
CA ASN A 156 -8.30 -18.00 21.16
C ASN A 156 -7.98 -17.84 22.65
N ASP A 157 -6.82 -17.20 22.94
CA ASP A 157 -6.27 -16.96 24.26
C ASP A 157 -5.74 -18.20 25.02
N PHE A 158 -5.84 -19.40 24.44
CA PHE A 158 -5.21 -20.56 25.03
C PHE A 158 -3.71 -20.63 24.75
N SER A 159 -2.96 -21.11 25.74
CA SER A 159 -1.53 -21.42 25.54
C SER A 159 -1.37 -22.86 25.07
N GLY A 160 -0.43 -23.08 24.19
CA GLY A 160 -0.11 -24.42 23.68
C GLY A 160 1.38 -24.59 23.47
N VAL A 161 1.80 -25.83 23.35
CA VAL A 161 3.19 -26.20 23.02
C VAL A 161 3.22 -26.77 21.62
N ILE A 162 4.17 -26.35 20.81
CA ILE A 162 4.38 -26.85 19.46
C ILE A 162 4.93 -28.28 19.53
N GLU A 163 4.20 -29.23 19.00
CA GLU A 163 4.63 -30.64 18.90
C GLU A 163 5.42 -30.89 17.62
N GLU A 164 4.99 -30.31 16.50
CA GLU A 164 5.55 -30.60 15.19
C GLU A 164 5.42 -29.37 14.29
N VAL A 165 6.43 -29.12 13.47
CA VAL A 165 6.47 -28.02 12.50
C VAL A 165 6.57 -28.60 11.10
N ASP A 166 5.57 -28.39 10.26
CA ASP A 166 5.59 -28.70 8.83
C ASP A 166 5.91 -27.43 8.04
N SER A 167 7.20 -27.18 7.83
CA SER A 167 7.71 -26.00 7.14
C SER A 167 7.30 -25.96 5.67
N GLU A 168 7.08 -27.11 5.03
CA GLU A 168 6.67 -27.17 3.62
C GLU A 168 5.22 -26.72 3.41
N LYS A 169 4.36 -26.97 4.39
CA LYS A 169 2.95 -26.57 4.35
C LYS A 169 2.63 -25.33 5.17
N GLY A 170 3.62 -24.74 5.85
CA GLY A 170 3.43 -23.59 6.72
C GLY A 170 2.45 -23.88 7.87
N LYS A 171 2.47 -25.10 8.41
CA LYS A 171 1.57 -25.54 9.48
C LYS A 171 2.36 -25.99 10.68
N VAL A 172 1.81 -25.70 11.86
CA VAL A 172 2.33 -26.19 13.13
C VAL A 172 1.25 -27.01 13.84
N LYS A 173 1.65 -28.12 14.43
CA LYS A 173 0.79 -28.93 15.28
C LYS A 173 1.02 -28.50 16.72
N VAL A 174 -0.03 -28.08 17.39
CA VAL A 174 0.03 -27.48 18.72
C VAL A 174 -0.79 -28.33 19.69
N ALA A 175 -0.19 -28.74 20.79
CA ALA A 175 -0.89 -29.29 21.94
C ALA A 175 -1.40 -28.13 22.80
N VAL A 176 -2.70 -27.89 22.79
CA VAL A 176 -3.33 -26.83 23.60
C VAL A 176 -3.65 -27.38 24.97
N MET A 177 -3.22 -26.69 26.02
CA MET A 177 -3.52 -27.06 27.41
C MET A 177 -4.91 -26.57 27.82
N ILE A 178 -5.84 -27.48 28.01
CA ILE A 178 -7.19 -27.19 28.47
C ILE A 178 -7.39 -27.86 29.84
N PHE A 179 -7.68 -27.08 30.87
CA PHE A 179 -7.91 -27.55 32.25
C PHE A 179 -6.79 -28.47 32.81
N GLY A 180 -5.52 -28.16 32.46
CA GLY A 180 -4.37 -28.92 32.97
C GLY A 180 -4.17 -30.28 32.28
N ARG A 181 -4.80 -30.53 31.15
CA ARG A 181 -4.59 -31.71 30.28
C ARG A 181 -4.24 -31.23 28.87
N SER A 182 -3.21 -31.85 28.31
CA SER A 182 -2.83 -31.69 26.91
C SER A 182 -3.67 -32.55 25.98
#